data_4b5a739bb1fe52e11ab79ad3fc1487b0
#
_entry.id   4b5a739bb1fe52e11ab79ad3fc1487b0
#
_cell.length_a   1.000
_cell.length_b   1.000
_cell.length_c   1.000
_cell.angle_alpha   90.00
_cell.angle_beta   90.00
_cell.angle_gamma   90.00
#
_symmetry.space_group_name_H-M   'P 1'
#
loop_
_entity.id
_entity.type
_entity.pdbx_description
1 polymer ?
#
loop_
_entity_poly.entity_id
_entity_poly.type
_entity_poly.pdbx_seq_one_letter_code
_entity_poly.pdbx_strand_id
1 'polypeptide(L)'
;MRKIKGLRWYMIALVTLGTVLGYLTRNTVAAAAPTLMEELNISTQQYSYIIAAYSAAYTVMQPVAGYVLDVLGTKIGYAMFAVLWAVFCGATALAGSWGGLAVARGAVGAAEAAMIPAGLKASSEWFPAKERSIAVGYFNVGSSIGAMIAPPLVVWAIVMHSWQMAFIISGALSFIWAMAWLIFYKHPRDQKHLTDEERDYIINGQEAQHQVDTAKKMSVGQILRNRQFWGIALPRFLAEPAWGTFNAWIPLFMFKVYGFNLKEIAMFAWMPMLFADLGCILGGYLPPLFQRWFGVNLIVSRKMVVTLGAVLMIGPGMIGLFTNPYVAIMLLCIGGFAHQALSGALITLSSDVFGRNEVATANGLTRMSAWLASTLFALVVGALADTIGFSPLFAVLAVFDLLGALVIWTVLQNKPAIEVAQESHNDPAPQH
;
A
#
# COMPACT_ATOMS: atom_id res chain seq x y z
N MET A 1 -20.44 30.33 16.57
CA MET A 1 -20.00 28.91 16.58
C MET A 1 -18.60 28.85 17.20
N ARG A 2 -18.33 27.84 18.02
CA ARG A 2 -17.01 27.68 18.67
C ARG A 2 -15.96 27.32 17.59
N LYS A 3 -14.93 28.17 17.44
CA LYS A 3 -13.81 27.88 16.53
C LYS A 3 -12.83 26.89 17.21
N ILE A 4 -12.30 25.95 16.45
CA ILE A 4 -11.43 24.87 16.92
C ILE A 4 -10.03 25.11 16.34
N LYS A 5 -9.02 25.27 17.22
CA LYS A 5 -7.63 25.42 16.82
C LYS A 5 -7.04 24.05 16.44
N GLY A 6 -6.29 24.00 15.36
CA GLY A 6 -5.68 22.75 14.89
C GLY A 6 -6.65 21.78 14.22
N LEU A 7 -7.76 22.27 13.65
CA LEU A 7 -8.80 21.44 13.04
C LEU A 7 -8.28 20.56 11.90
N ARG A 8 -7.22 20.98 11.18
CA ARG A 8 -6.56 20.18 10.15
C ARG A 8 -6.08 18.81 10.67
N TRP A 9 -5.64 18.74 11.92
CA TRP A 9 -5.18 17.48 12.54
C TRP A 9 -6.35 16.52 12.81
N TYR A 10 -7.53 17.04 13.15
CA TYR A 10 -8.74 16.22 13.28
C TYR A 10 -9.21 15.69 11.92
N MET A 11 -9.05 16.48 10.86
CA MET A 11 -9.40 16.01 9.51
C MET A 11 -8.46 14.90 9.04
N ILE A 12 -7.15 15.02 9.27
CA ILE A 12 -6.23 13.93 8.92
C ILE A 12 -6.44 12.69 9.81
N ALA A 13 -6.79 12.85 11.07
CA ALA A 13 -7.17 11.73 11.94
C ALA A 13 -8.41 11.00 11.40
N LEU A 14 -9.38 11.73 10.88
CA LEU A 14 -10.56 11.15 10.23
C LEU A 14 -10.18 10.38 8.96
N VAL A 15 -9.26 10.90 8.13
CA VAL A 15 -8.69 10.20 6.95
C VAL A 15 -7.95 8.95 7.40
N THR A 16 -7.11 9.05 8.43
CA THR A 16 -6.37 7.92 9.01
C THR A 16 -7.30 6.81 9.45
N LEU A 17 -8.39 7.15 10.15
CA LEU A 17 -9.39 6.17 10.58
C LEU A 17 -10.04 5.46 9.38
N GLY A 18 -10.32 6.19 8.28
CA GLY A 18 -10.79 5.60 7.03
C GLY A 18 -9.79 4.60 6.45
N THR A 19 -8.49 4.92 6.50
CA THR A 19 -7.44 4.01 6.07
C THR A 19 -7.35 2.78 6.97
N VAL A 20 -7.47 2.94 8.29
CA VAL A 20 -7.55 1.82 9.24
C VAL A 20 -8.67 0.86 8.86
N LEU A 21 -9.87 1.38 8.62
CA LEU A 21 -11.03 0.56 8.28
C LEU A 21 -10.91 -0.09 6.90
N GLY A 22 -10.40 0.61 5.90
CA GLY A 22 -10.13 0.02 4.59
C GLY A 22 -9.13 -1.13 4.65
N TYR A 23 -8.05 -1.00 5.42
CA TYR A 23 -7.10 -2.11 5.60
C TYR A 23 -7.63 -3.21 6.51
N LEU A 24 -8.51 -2.90 7.46
CA LEU A 24 -9.26 -3.90 8.22
C LEU A 24 -10.13 -4.74 7.28
N THR A 25 -10.96 -4.12 6.42
CA THR A 25 -11.82 -4.83 5.45
C THR A 25 -11.02 -5.63 4.45
N ARG A 26 -9.89 -5.11 4.00
CA ARG A 26 -8.96 -5.80 3.10
C ARG A 26 -8.42 -7.08 3.71
N ASN A 27 -7.97 -7.02 4.95
CA ASN A 27 -7.33 -8.15 5.63
C ASN A 27 -8.33 -9.13 6.28
N THR A 28 -9.63 -8.79 6.35
CA THR A 28 -10.67 -9.68 6.91
C THR A 28 -10.71 -11.03 6.20
N VAL A 29 -10.61 -11.06 4.86
CA VAL A 29 -10.64 -12.33 4.13
C VAL A 29 -9.38 -13.18 4.40
N ALA A 30 -8.22 -12.56 4.54
CA ALA A 30 -6.99 -13.28 4.83
C ALA A 30 -7.00 -13.90 6.23
N ALA A 31 -7.48 -13.16 7.23
CA ALA A 31 -7.63 -13.67 8.60
C ALA A 31 -8.70 -14.75 8.72
N ALA A 32 -9.78 -14.67 7.92
CA ALA A 32 -10.84 -15.67 7.85
C ALA A 32 -10.52 -16.86 6.94
N ALA A 33 -9.44 -16.82 6.16
CA ALA A 33 -9.14 -17.78 5.11
C ALA A 33 -9.20 -19.24 5.55
N PRO A 34 -8.60 -19.68 6.69
CA PRO A 34 -8.71 -21.06 7.14
C PRO A 34 -10.16 -21.52 7.28
N THR A 35 -10.98 -20.74 8.00
CA THR A 35 -12.40 -21.05 8.23
C THR A 35 -13.23 -21.04 6.94
N LEU A 36 -13.00 -20.05 6.06
CA LEU A 36 -13.69 -19.96 4.76
C LEU A 36 -13.38 -21.17 3.89
N MET A 37 -12.12 -21.62 3.87
CA MET A 37 -11.71 -22.78 3.07
C MET A 37 -12.31 -24.07 3.60
N GLU A 38 -12.39 -24.24 4.91
CA GLU A 38 -13.02 -25.42 5.53
C GLU A 38 -14.54 -25.44 5.36
N GLU A 39 -15.23 -24.34 5.70
CA GLU A 39 -16.71 -24.30 5.66
C GLU A 39 -17.30 -24.29 4.26
N LEU A 40 -16.64 -23.62 3.31
CA LEU A 40 -17.12 -23.50 1.93
C LEU A 40 -16.43 -24.47 0.96
N ASN A 41 -15.59 -25.39 1.45
CA ASN A 41 -14.80 -26.34 0.65
C ASN A 41 -14.03 -25.67 -0.48
N ILE A 42 -13.32 -24.58 -0.16
CA ILE A 42 -12.56 -23.77 -1.12
C ILE A 42 -11.14 -24.32 -1.24
N SER A 43 -10.69 -24.61 -2.46
CA SER A 43 -9.31 -24.98 -2.73
C SER A 43 -8.37 -23.79 -2.63
N THR A 44 -7.05 -24.02 -2.46
CA THR A 44 -6.03 -22.96 -2.46
C THR A 44 -6.04 -22.17 -3.77
N GLN A 45 -6.28 -22.85 -4.90
CA GLN A 45 -6.41 -22.20 -6.18
C GLN A 45 -7.65 -21.29 -6.27
N GLN A 46 -8.80 -21.73 -5.76
CA GLN A 46 -10.01 -20.90 -5.71
C GLN A 46 -9.83 -19.70 -4.77
N TYR A 47 -9.14 -19.89 -3.64
CA TYR A 47 -8.77 -18.77 -2.76
C TYR A 47 -7.89 -17.75 -3.47
N SER A 48 -6.93 -18.19 -4.28
CA SER A 48 -6.10 -17.27 -5.09
C SER A 48 -6.93 -16.45 -6.09
N TYR A 49 -7.98 -17.00 -6.66
CA TYR A 49 -8.91 -16.26 -7.54
C TYR A 49 -9.67 -15.18 -6.78
N ILE A 50 -10.05 -15.44 -5.52
CA ILE A 50 -10.70 -14.46 -4.65
C ILE A 50 -9.75 -13.27 -4.39
N ILE A 51 -8.49 -13.55 -4.07
CA ILE A 51 -7.45 -12.52 -3.85
C ILE A 51 -7.14 -11.77 -5.15
N ALA A 52 -7.00 -12.48 -6.26
CA ALA A 52 -6.72 -11.88 -7.56
C ALA A 52 -7.87 -10.99 -8.06
N ALA A 53 -9.14 -11.39 -7.84
CA ALA A 53 -10.31 -10.59 -8.18
C ALA A 53 -10.31 -9.22 -7.48
N TYR A 54 -9.99 -9.20 -6.18
CA TYR A 54 -9.82 -7.95 -5.44
C TYR A 54 -8.72 -7.08 -6.03
N SER A 55 -7.51 -7.65 -6.21
CA SER A 55 -6.33 -6.90 -6.65
C SER A 55 -6.48 -6.37 -8.07
N ALA A 56 -7.06 -7.15 -8.98
CA ALA A 56 -7.32 -6.74 -10.35
C ALA A 56 -8.35 -5.60 -10.41
N ALA A 57 -9.47 -5.73 -9.70
CA ALA A 57 -10.50 -4.69 -9.65
C ALA A 57 -9.97 -3.40 -9.01
N TYR A 58 -9.20 -3.51 -7.93
CA TYR A 58 -8.54 -2.38 -7.28
C TYR A 58 -7.59 -1.65 -8.26
N THR A 59 -6.77 -2.39 -9.01
CA THR A 59 -5.81 -1.83 -9.96
C THR A 59 -6.50 -1.08 -11.09
N VAL A 60 -7.52 -1.69 -11.70
CA VAL A 60 -8.27 -1.09 -12.82
C VAL A 60 -9.06 0.14 -12.37
N MET A 61 -9.62 0.11 -11.18
CA MET A 61 -10.46 1.19 -10.66
C MET A 61 -9.68 2.39 -10.11
N GLN A 62 -8.38 2.31 -9.85
CA GLN A 62 -7.61 3.43 -9.32
C GLN A 62 -7.68 4.71 -10.19
N PRO A 63 -7.45 4.65 -11.52
CA PRO A 63 -7.60 5.83 -12.37
C PRO A 63 -9.03 6.38 -12.41
N VAL A 64 -10.02 5.48 -12.44
CA VAL A 64 -11.45 5.84 -12.44
C VAL A 64 -11.83 6.55 -11.14
N ALA A 65 -11.39 6.00 -10.01
CA ALA A 65 -11.64 6.58 -8.70
C ALA A 65 -11.00 7.97 -8.56
N GLY A 66 -9.77 8.15 -9.07
CA GLY A 66 -9.12 9.46 -9.13
C GLY A 66 -9.94 10.48 -9.93
N TYR A 67 -10.40 10.10 -11.12
CA TYR A 67 -11.24 10.95 -11.95
C TYR A 67 -12.57 11.33 -11.25
N VAL A 68 -13.25 10.35 -10.66
CA VAL A 68 -14.51 10.58 -9.93
C VAL A 68 -14.31 11.52 -8.75
N LEU A 69 -13.20 11.38 -8.00
CA LEU A 69 -12.84 12.29 -6.92
C LEU A 69 -12.59 13.73 -7.42
N ASP A 70 -12.06 13.88 -8.63
CA ASP A 70 -11.83 15.20 -9.22
C ASP A 70 -13.13 15.86 -9.66
N VAL A 71 -14.09 15.10 -10.20
CA VAL A 71 -15.37 15.59 -10.66
C VAL A 71 -16.34 15.87 -9.49
N LEU A 72 -16.49 14.95 -8.53
CA LEU A 72 -17.45 15.04 -7.42
C LEU A 72 -16.88 15.78 -6.20
N GLY A 73 -15.57 16.04 -6.18
CA GLY A 73 -14.86 16.57 -5.02
C GLY A 73 -14.61 15.51 -3.95
N THR A 74 -13.66 15.80 -3.06
CA THR A 74 -13.16 14.86 -2.04
C THR A 74 -14.26 14.39 -1.10
N LYS A 75 -15.14 15.30 -0.65
CA LYS A 75 -16.19 14.97 0.32
C LYS A 75 -17.15 13.90 -0.21
N ILE A 76 -17.79 14.17 -1.34
CA ILE A 76 -18.85 13.32 -1.90
C ILE A 76 -18.24 12.10 -2.57
N GLY A 77 -17.18 12.29 -3.36
CA GLY A 77 -16.51 11.20 -4.07
C GLY A 77 -15.97 10.13 -3.11
N TYR A 78 -15.28 10.53 -2.05
CA TYR A 78 -14.77 9.57 -1.07
C TYR A 78 -15.89 8.90 -0.27
N ALA A 79 -16.91 9.64 0.15
CA ALA A 79 -18.05 9.06 0.84
C ALA A 79 -18.80 8.02 0.00
N MET A 80 -19.01 8.30 -1.30
CA MET A 80 -19.65 7.36 -2.22
C MET A 80 -18.88 6.03 -2.29
N PHE A 81 -17.57 6.08 -2.52
CA PHE A 81 -16.73 4.89 -2.53
C PHE A 81 -16.71 4.19 -1.18
N ALA A 82 -16.69 4.95 -0.07
CA ALA A 82 -16.70 4.42 1.28
C ALA A 82 -18.00 3.65 1.60
N VAL A 83 -19.13 4.19 1.23
CA VAL A 83 -20.41 3.49 1.36
C VAL A 83 -20.45 2.23 0.52
N LEU A 84 -19.95 2.30 -0.72
CA LEU A 84 -19.89 1.12 -1.60
C LEU A 84 -19.01 0.01 -1.00
N TRP A 85 -17.79 0.33 -0.54
CA TRP A 85 -16.94 -0.71 0.05
C TRP A 85 -17.54 -1.27 1.34
N ALA A 86 -18.18 -0.44 2.17
CA ALA A 86 -18.86 -0.88 3.40
C ALA A 86 -19.99 -1.87 3.10
N VAL A 87 -20.83 -1.53 2.12
CA VAL A 87 -21.95 -2.38 1.68
C VAL A 87 -21.43 -3.68 1.07
N PHE A 88 -20.44 -3.62 0.17
CA PHE A 88 -19.88 -4.82 -0.46
C PHE A 88 -19.12 -5.70 0.55
N CYS A 89 -18.45 -5.10 1.54
CA CYS A 89 -17.84 -5.85 2.61
C CYS A 89 -18.90 -6.61 3.43
N GLY A 90 -19.96 -5.94 3.87
CA GLY A 90 -21.07 -6.60 4.56
C GLY A 90 -21.78 -7.66 3.70
N ALA A 91 -21.99 -7.38 2.41
CA ALA A 91 -22.58 -8.31 1.45
C ALA A 91 -21.72 -9.55 1.21
N THR A 92 -20.41 -9.52 1.48
CA THR A 92 -19.53 -10.70 1.43
C THR A 92 -20.03 -11.81 2.36
N ALA A 93 -20.71 -11.46 3.45
CA ALA A 93 -21.33 -12.43 4.38
C ALA A 93 -22.43 -13.30 3.74
N LEU A 94 -22.99 -12.87 2.61
CA LEU A 94 -24.02 -13.60 1.86
C LEU A 94 -23.44 -14.61 0.86
N ALA A 95 -22.12 -14.62 0.68
CA ALA A 95 -21.47 -15.49 -0.30
C ALA A 95 -21.44 -16.93 0.20
N GLY A 96 -22.12 -17.82 -0.50
CA GLY A 96 -22.16 -19.29 -0.21
C GLY A 96 -21.19 -20.09 -1.06
N SER A 97 -20.30 -19.47 -1.83
CA SER A 97 -19.35 -20.13 -2.72
C SER A 97 -18.11 -19.28 -2.99
N TRP A 98 -17.04 -19.91 -3.47
CA TRP A 98 -15.82 -19.19 -3.84
C TRP A 98 -16.07 -18.12 -4.92
N GLY A 99 -16.97 -18.43 -5.89
CA GLY A 99 -17.33 -17.47 -6.95
C GLY A 99 -18.07 -16.25 -6.39
N GLY A 100 -19.00 -16.44 -5.46
CA GLY A 100 -19.67 -15.36 -4.75
C GLY A 100 -18.69 -14.50 -3.95
N LEU A 101 -17.72 -15.14 -3.26
CA LEU A 101 -16.64 -14.44 -2.56
C LEU A 101 -15.75 -13.65 -3.53
N ALA A 102 -15.40 -14.22 -4.69
CA ALA A 102 -14.57 -13.55 -5.68
C ALA A 102 -15.26 -12.29 -6.23
N VAL A 103 -16.55 -12.37 -6.55
CA VAL A 103 -17.36 -11.23 -7.02
C VAL A 103 -17.46 -10.16 -5.93
N ALA A 104 -17.81 -10.54 -4.71
CA ALA A 104 -17.91 -9.61 -3.59
C ALA A 104 -16.55 -8.92 -3.30
N ARG A 105 -15.45 -9.68 -3.32
CA ARG A 105 -14.10 -9.14 -3.12
C ARG A 105 -13.66 -8.23 -4.27
N GLY A 106 -14.00 -8.57 -5.52
CA GLY A 106 -13.78 -7.68 -6.66
C GLY A 106 -14.54 -6.35 -6.49
N ALA A 107 -15.78 -6.38 -6.06
CA ALA A 107 -16.58 -5.19 -5.79
C ALA A 107 -15.98 -4.34 -4.65
N VAL A 108 -15.53 -4.97 -3.55
CA VAL A 108 -14.80 -4.29 -2.46
C VAL A 108 -13.52 -3.65 -3.00
N GLY A 109 -12.70 -4.38 -3.78
CA GLY A 109 -11.47 -3.88 -4.36
C GLY A 109 -11.69 -2.66 -5.26
N ALA A 110 -12.71 -2.71 -6.11
CA ALA A 110 -13.11 -1.59 -6.95
C ALA A 110 -13.51 -0.35 -6.11
N ALA A 111 -14.26 -0.55 -5.03
CA ALA A 111 -14.70 0.55 -4.17
C ALA A 111 -13.55 1.10 -3.29
N GLU A 112 -12.65 0.26 -2.78
CA GLU A 112 -11.50 0.69 -1.98
C GLU A 112 -10.43 1.44 -2.80
N ALA A 113 -10.46 1.36 -4.13
CA ALA A 113 -9.48 2.01 -5.00
C ALA A 113 -9.39 3.54 -4.82
N ALA A 114 -10.46 4.17 -4.33
CA ALA A 114 -10.50 5.60 -4.05
C ALA A 114 -9.76 6.00 -2.75
N MET A 115 -9.49 5.07 -1.84
CA MET A 115 -9.00 5.37 -0.49
C MET A 115 -7.71 6.18 -0.49
N ILE A 116 -6.69 5.72 -1.20
CA ILE A 116 -5.38 6.41 -1.26
C ILE A 116 -5.47 7.74 -2.01
N PRO A 117 -6.06 7.81 -3.23
CA PRO A 117 -6.26 9.10 -3.91
C PRO A 117 -7.04 10.12 -3.08
N ALA A 118 -8.10 9.69 -2.39
CA ALA A 118 -8.88 10.57 -1.52
C ALA A 118 -8.08 11.07 -0.31
N GLY A 119 -7.30 10.21 0.33
CA GLY A 119 -6.41 10.59 1.43
C GLY A 119 -5.35 11.61 1.00
N LEU A 120 -4.74 11.43 -0.17
CA LEU A 120 -3.79 12.37 -0.74
C LEU A 120 -4.45 13.72 -1.07
N LYS A 121 -5.66 13.68 -1.66
CA LYS A 121 -6.42 14.88 -2.00
C LYS A 121 -6.86 15.63 -0.74
N ALA A 122 -7.40 14.95 0.26
CA ALA A 122 -7.75 15.55 1.55
C ALA A 122 -6.52 16.18 2.24
N SER A 123 -5.36 15.50 2.20
CA SER A 123 -4.11 16.05 2.72
C SER A 123 -3.67 17.32 1.96
N SER A 124 -3.86 17.37 0.65
CA SER A 124 -3.55 18.55 -0.16
C SER A 124 -4.51 19.72 0.08
N GLU A 125 -5.77 19.44 0.37
CA GLU A 125 -6.80 20.45 0.68
C GLU A 125 -6.62 21.08 2.08
N TRP A 126 -6.18 20.25 3.07
CA TRP A 126 -6.14 20.68 4.48
C TRP A 126 -4.76 21.08 4.99
N PHE A 127 -3.69 20.82 4.23
CA PHE A 127 -2.33 21.13 4.68
C PHE A 127 -1.57 21.99 3.68
N PRO A 128 -0.80 22.99 4.18
CA PRO A 128 0.14 23.70 3.34
C PRO A 128 1.22 22.76 2.81
N ALA A 129 1.86 23.11 1.71
CA ALA A 129 2.86 22.26 1.03
C ALA A 129 3.97 21.74 1.96
N LYS A 130 4.40 22.56 2.92
CA LYS A 130 5.46 22.23 3.89
C LYS A 130 5.09 21.08 4.85
N GLU A 131 3.81 20.96 5.22
CA GLU A 131 3.33 19.96 6.18
C GLU A 131 2.63 18.76 5.53
N ARG A 132 2.41 18.80 4.21
CA ARG A 132 1.66 17.77 3.47
C ARG A 132 2.27 16.38 3.60
N SER A 133 3.60 16.26 3.57
CA SER A 133 4.29 14.98 3.75
C SER A 133 4.05 14.36 5.13
N ILE A 134 3.94 15.20 6.16
CA ILE A 134 3.63 14.77 7.53
C ILE A 134 2.20 14.22 7.58
N ALA A 135 1.24 14.94 7.00
CA ALA A 135 -0.15 14.50 6.93
C ALA A 135 -0.30 13.16 6.18
N VAL A 136 0.40 13.01 5.05
CA VAL A 136 0.45 11.75 4.28
C VAL A 136 1.05 10.62 5.11
N GLY A 137 2.10 10.90 5.89
CA GLY A 137 2.67 9.94 6.84
C GLY A 137 1.66 9.45 7.86
N TYR A 138 0.90 10.35 8.48
CA TYR A 138 -0.12 9.99 9.46
C TYR A 138 -1.22 9.09 8.87
N PHE A 139 -1.75 9.40 7.70
CA PHE A 139 -2.80 8.54 7.16
C PHE A 139 -2.27 7.19 6.68
N ASN A 140 -1.01 7.11 6.23
CA ASN A 140 -0.40 5.83 5.86
C ASN A 140 -0.21 4.88 7.06
N VAL A 141 0.05 5.40 8.26
CA VAL A 141 0.10 4.58 9.50
C VAL A 141 -1.22 3.83 9.72
N GLY A 142 -2.35 4.38 9.27
CA GLY A 142 -3.64 3.71 9.33
C GLY A 142 -3.67 2.36 8.61
N SER A 143 -2.85 2.17 7.58
CA SER A 143 -2.77 0.90 6.83
C SER A 143 -2.29 -0.26 7.71
N SER A 144 -1.29 -0.02 8.49
CA SER A 144 -0.69 -1.02 9.38
C SER A 144 -1.54 -1.28 10.60
N ILE A 145 -2.11 -0.22 11.19
CA ILE A 145 -3.06 -0.37 12.30
C ILE A 145 -4.24 -1.25 11.88
N GLY A 146 -4.81 -1.00 10.69
CA GLY A 146 -5.91 -1.81 10.14
C GLY A 146 -5.51 -3.26 9.92
N ALA A 147 -4.33 -3.51 9.35
CA ALA A 147 -3.82 -4.85 9.12
C ALA A 147 -3.52 -5.61 10.44
N MET A 148 -3.04 -4.90 11.47
CA MET A 148 -2.79 -5.50 12.80
C MET A 148 -4.08 -5.82 13.56
N ILE A 149 -5.11 -4.98 13.46
CA ILE A 149 -6.40 -5.19 14.14
C ILE A 149 -7.20 -6.33 13.48
N ALA A 150 -7.03 -6.56 12.17
CA ALA A 150 -7.85 -7.52 11.44
C ALA A 150 -7.79 -8.95 12.01
N PRO A 151 -6.64 -9.62 12.23
CA PRO A 151 -6.63 -10.98 12.73
C PRO A 151 -7.30 -11.16 14.10
N PRO A 152 -7.01 -10.35 15.14
CA PRO A 152 -7.68 -10.48 16.43
C PRO A 152 -9.20 -10.26 16.36
N LEU A 153 -9.65 -9.23 15.62
CA LEU A 153 -11.07 -8.92 15.49
C LEU A 153 -11.81 -10.00 14.71
N VAL A 154 -11.23 -10.47 13.62
CA VAL A 154 -11.85 -11.51 12.77
C VAL A 154 -11.95 -12.83 13.52
N VAL A 155 -10.88 -13.26 14.19
CA VAL A 155 -10.88 -14.48 14.98
C VAL A 155 -11.88 -14.38 16.13
N TRP A 156 -11.95 -13.24 16.83
CA TRP A 156 -12.95 -13.01 17.85
C TRP A 156 -14.37 -13.17 17.29
N ALA A 157 -14.67 -12.57 16.14
CA ALA A 157 -15.98 -12.68 15.51
C ALA A 157 -16.31 -14.13 15.09
N ILE A 158 -15.35 -14.89 14.57
CA ILE A 158 -15.51 -16.28 14.17
C ILE A 158 -15.78 -17.16 15.39
N VAL A 159 -14.98 -17.02 16.45
CA VAL A 159 -15.10 -17.86 17.66
C VAL A 159 -16.39 -17.59 18.41
N MET A 160 -16.84 -16.33 18.46
CA MET A 160 -18.06 -15.96 19.19
C MET A 160 -19.35 -16.18 18.40
N HIS A 161 -19.27 -16.15 17.06
CA HIS A 161 -20.45 -16.22 16.20
C HIS A 161 -20.20 -17.03 14.92
N SER A 162 -19.59 -16.42 13.90
CA SER A 162 -19.32 -17.03 12.59
C SER A 162 -18.40 -16.14 11.76
N TRP A 163 -17.87 -16.67 10.64
CA TRP A 163 -17.05 -15.89 9.71
C TRP A 163 -17.84 -14.75 9.04
N GLN A 164 -19.14 -14.91 8.83
CA GLN A 164 -20.03 -13.86 8.28
C GLN A 164 -20.02 -12.62 9.15
N MET A 165 -20.03 -12.80 10.48
CA MET A 165 -20.00 -11.67 11.42
C MET A 165 -18.74 -10.82 11.30
N ALA A 166 -17.61 -11.39 10.93
CA ALA A 166 -16.39 -10.63 10.70
C ALA A 166 -16.56 -9.60 9.57
N PHE A 167 -17.22 -10.00 8.48
CA PHE A 167 -17.51 -9.10 7.35
C PHE A 167 -18.60 -8.08 7.66
N ILE A 168 -19.64 -8.48 8.38
CA ILE A 168 -20.72 -7.60 8.81
C ILE A 168 -20.18 -6.50 9.74
N ILE A 169 -19.36 -6.86 10.73
CA ILE A 169 -18.77 -5.91 11.68
C ILE A 169 -17.85 -4.96 10.95
N SER A 170 -16.95 -5.45 10.08
CA SER A 170 -16.02 -4.63 9.32
C SER A 170 -16.76 -3.67 8.37
N GLY A 171 -17.82 -4.15 7.71
CA GLY A 171 -18.68 -3.34 6.86
C GLY A 171 -19.45 -2.28 7.66
N ALA A 172 -20.04 -2.65 8.80
CA ALA A 172 -20.78 -1.71 9.66
C ALA A 172 -19.89 -0.60 10.21
N LEU A 173 -18.67 -0.93 10.67
CA LEU A 173 -17.70 0.07 11.13
C LEU A 173 -17.31 1.03 10.00
N SER A 174 -17.09 0.51 8.79
CA SER A 174 -16.80 1.32 7.60
C SER A 174 -17.99 2.22 7.21
N PHE A 175 -19.21 1.73 7.33
CA PHE A 175 -20.42 2.50 7.05
C PHE A 175 -20.61 3.64 8.07
N ILE A 176 -20.44 3.37 9.36
CA ILE A 176 -20.48 4.39 10.42
C ILE A 176 -19.45 5.47 10.15
N TRP A 177 -18.24 5.08 9.77
CA TRP A 177 -17.19 6.03 9.41
C TRP A 177 -17.57 6.85 8.17
N ALA A 178 -18.14 6.25 7.13
CA ALA A 178 -18.57 6.96 5.94
C ALA A 178 -19.63 8.02 6.26
N MET A 179 -20.54 7.74 7.20
CA MET A 179 -21.51 8.71 7.70
C MET A 179 -20.83 9.84 8.49
N ALA A 180 -19.86 9.48 9.37
CA ALA A 180 -19.08 10.48 10.08
C ALA A 180 -18.27 11.38 9.12
N TRP A 181 -17.71 10.80 8.04
CA TRP A 181 -17.03 11.55 7.00
C TRP A 181 -17.97 12.58 6.34
N LEU A 182 -19.16 12.21 5.94
CA LEU A 182 -20.14 13.11 5.34
C LEU A 182 -20.52 14.27 6.26
N ILE A 183 -20.62 14.01 7.56
CA ILE A 183 -21.01 15.00 8.57
C ILE A 183 -19.86 15.97 8.85
N PHE A 184 -18.67 15.45 9.14
CA PHE A 184 -17.56 16.23 9.68
C PHE A 184 -16.63 16.81 8.62
N TYR A 185 -16.43 16.12 7.49
CA TYR A 185 -15.52 16.61 6.46
C TYR A 185 -16.17 17.73 5.64
N LYS A 186 -15.45 18.84 5.53
CA LYS A 186 -15.78 19.97 4.65
C LYS A 186 -14.48 20.55 4.11
N HIS A 187 -14.54 21.16 2.93
CA HIS A 187 -13.37 21.87 2.41
C HIS A 187 -12.98 23.03 3.35
N PRO A 188 -11.69 23.38 3.54
CA PRO A 188 -11.27 24.45 4.44
C PRO A 188 -11.96 25.79 4.22
N ARG A 189 -12.29 26.12 2.96
CA ARG A 189 -13.03 27.36 2.62
C ARG A 189 -14.45 27.38 3.19
N ASP A 190 -15.10 26.21 3.30
CA ASP A 190 -16.50 26.09 3.72
C ASP A 190 -16.64 25.69 5.20
N GLN A 191 -15.50 25.44 5.89
CA GLN A 191 -15.50 24.96 7.26
C GLN A 191 -15.67 26.10 8.25
N LYS A 192 -16.87 26.19 8.84
CA LYS A 192 -17.24 27.26 9.78
C LYS A 192 -16.53 27.20 11.14
N HIS A 193 -16.06 26.02 11.53
CA HIS A 193 -15.35 25.80 12.79
C HIS A 193 -13.85 26.08 12.71
N LEU A 194 -13.30 26.32 11.52
CA LEU A 194 -11.88 26.63 11.30
C LEU A 194 -11.61 28.08 11.75
N THR A 195 -10.49 28.30 12.43
CA THR A 195 -10.03 29.65 12.77
C THR A 195 -9.58 30.38 11.51
N ASP A 196 -9.72 31.70 11.47
CA ASP A 196 -9.34 32.48 10.29
C ASP A 196 -7.82 32.43 10.08
N GLU A 197 -7.03 32.49 11.16
CA GLU A 197 -5.59 32.32 11.11
C GLU A 197 -5.16 30.96 10.50
N GLU A 198 -5.80 29.86 10.88
CA GLU A 198 -5.50 28.54 10.36
C GLU A 198 -5.96 28.38 8.91
N ARG A 199 -7.09 29.02 8.54
CA ARG A 199 -7.57 29.06 7.15
C ARG A 199 -6.58 29.77 6.25
N ASP A 200 -6.13 30.96 6.66
CA ASP A 200 -5.15 31.73 5.90
C ASP A 200 -3.82 31.01 5.79
N TYR A 201 -3.38 30.37 6.87
CA TYR A 201 -2.16 29.52 6.87
C TYR A 201 -2.25 28.37 5.85
N ILE A 202 -3.41 27.69 5.77
CA ILE A 202 -3.64 26.60 4.83
C ILE A 202 -3.66 27.14 3.39
N ILE A 203 -4.47 28.19 3.12
CA ILE A 203 -4.71 28.68 1.77
C ILE A 203 -3.45 29.33 1.20
N ASN A 204 -2.80 30.24 1.93
CA ASN A 204 -1.58 30.92 1.48
C ASN A 204 -0.42 29.93 1.30
N GLY A 205 -0.36 28.87 2.14
CA GLY A 205 0.63 27.83 2.01
C GLY A 205 0.42 26.89 0.81
N GLN A 206 -0.77 26.93 0.17
CA GLN A 206 -1.09 26.20 -1.07
C GLN A 206 -0.76 27.02 -2.32
N GLU A 207 -1.03 28.33 -2.30
CA GLU A 207 -0.84 29.23 -3.45
C GLU A 207 0.62 29.39 -3.86
N ALA A 208 1.56 29.32 -2.90
CA ALA A 208 2.99 29.36 -3.18
C ALA A 208 3.47 28.22 -4.11
N GLN A 209 2.69 27.16 -4.29
CA GLN A 209 3.02 26.01 -5.13
C GLN A 209 2.49 26.15 -6.56
N HIS A 210 1.44 26.93 -6.82
CA HIS A 210 0.87 27.12 -8.16
C HIS A 210 1.79 27.95 -9.08
N GLN A 211 2.68 28.76 -8.54
CA GLN A 211 3.59 29.58 -9.33
C GLN A 211 4.82 28.83 -9.92
N VAL A 212 5.05 27.58 -9.52
CA VAL A 212 6.23 26.78 -9.94
C VAL A 212 5.92 25.80 -11.09
N ASP A 213 4.66 25.69 -11.50
CA ASP A 213 4.19 24.61 -12.40
C ASP A 213 4.23 24.93 -13.91
N THR A 214 5.08 25.84 -14.37
CA THR A 214 5.17 26.23 -15.81
C THR A 214 6.14 25.37 -16.63
N ALA A 215 6.84 24.41 -16.07
CA ALA A 215 7.70 23.49 -16.81
C ALA A 215 6.88 22.48 -17.64
N LYS A 216 7.29 22.23 -18.89
CA LYS A 216 6.62 21.31 -19.81
C LYS A 216 6.61 19.89 -19.25
N LYS A 217 5.42 19.35 -18.98
CA LYS A 217 5.20 18.01 -18.42
C LYS A 217 5.57 16.93 -19.44
N MET A 218 6.34 15.91 -19.02
CA MET A 218 6.60 14.73 -19.85
C MET A 218 5.31 13.93 -20.10
N SER A 219 5.15 13.46 -21.34
CA SER A 219 4.05 12.55 -21.67
C SER A 219 4.30 11.16 -21.07
N VAL A 220 3.24 10.37 -20.87
CA VAL A 220 3.35 8.97 -20.42
C VAL A 220 4.29 8.16 -21.31
N GLY A 221 4.24 8.37 -22.65
CA GLY A 221 5.13 7.69 -23.58
C GLY A 221 6.60 8.05 -23.39
N GLN A 222 6.92 9.28 -23.01
CA GLN A 222 8.29 9.71 -22.70
C GLN A 222 8.78 9.09 -21.40
N ILE A 223 7.92 9.03 -20.36
CA ILE A 223 8.25 8.35 -19.09
C ILE A 223 8.55 6.88 -19.35
N LEU A 224 7.72 6.17 -20.10
CA LEU A 224 7.91 4.75 -20.42
C LEU A 224 9.15 4.46 -21.28
N ARG A 225 9.62 5.42 -22.07
CA ARG A 225 10.89 5.32 -22.82
C ARG A 225 12.12 5.66 -21.99
N ASN A 226 11.94 6.26 -20.81
CA ASN A 226 13.05 6.65 -19.95
C ASN A 226 13.64 5.43 -19.23
N ARG A 227 14.95 5.19 -19.39
CA ARG A 227 15.69 4.12 -18.72
C ARG A 227 15.56 4.19 -17.20
N GLN A 228 15.56 5.39 -16.63
CA GLN A 228 15.44 5.61 -15.20
C GLN A 228 14.09 5.09 -14.65
N PHE A 229 13.00 5.21 -15.43
CA PHE A 229 11.71 4.64 -15.08
C PHE A 229 11.79 3.13 -14.85
N TRP A 230 12.40 2.40 -15.76
CA TRP A 230 12.55 0.95 -15.66
C TRP A 230 13.51 0.53 -14.53
N GLY A 231 14.51 1.37 -14.23
CA GLY A 231 15.39 1.19 -13.06
C GLY A 231 14.65 1.25 -11.72
N ILE A 232 13.43 1.78 -11.66
CA ILE A 232 12.57 1.82 -10.48
C ILE A 232 11.38 0.86 -10.62
N ALA A 233 10.74 0.83 -11.80
CA ALA A 233 9.53 0.05 -12.04
C ALA A 233 9.77 -1.46 -11.96
N LEU A 234 10.88 -1.96 -12.53
CA LEU A 234 11.22 -3.40 -12.49
C LEU A 234 11.54 -3.89 -11.07
N PRO A 235 12.41 -3.23 -10.28
CA PRO A 235 12.60 -3.62 -8.88
C PRO A 235 11.31 -3.61 -8.08
N ARG A 236 10.43 -2.64 -8.33
CA ARG A 236 9.15 -2.55 -7.66
C ARG A 236 8.18 -3.66 -8.07
N PHE A 237 8.14 -3.98 -9.38
CA PHE A 237 7.40 -5.12 -9.90
C PHE A 237 7.85 -6.44 -9.26
N LEU A 238 9.15 -6.63 -9.11
CA LEU A 238 9.73 -7.84 -8.50
C LEU A 238 9.49 -7.92 -6.98
N ALA A 239 9.51 -6.79 -6.28
CA ALA A 239 9.36 -6.77 -4.82
C ALA A 239 7.90 -6.90 -4.34
N GLU A 240 6.92 -6.34 -5.05
CA GLU A 240 5.53 -6.28 -4.59
C GLU A 240 4.85 -7.64 -4.33
N PRO A 241 5.19 -8.74 -5.05
CA PRO A 241 4.70 -10.09 -4.73
C PRO A 241 4.94 -10.51 -3.28
N ALA A 242 6.04 -10.10 -2.66
CA ALA A 242 6.31 -10.37 -1.24
C ALA A 242 5.27 -9.71 -0.34
N TRP A 243 4.95 -8.44 -0.57
CA TRP A 243 3.93 -7.72 0.18
C TRP A 243 2.53 -8.33 0.01
N GLY A 244 2.16 -8.66 -1.22
CA GLY A 244 0.90 -9.35 -1.52
C GLY A 244 0.79 -10.69 -0.80
N THR A 245 1.88 -11.46 -0.78
CA THR A 245 1.95 -12.76 -0.09
C THR A 245 1.82 -12.58 1.43
N PHE A 246 2.52 -11.63 2.02
CA PHE A 246 2.43 -11.38 3.45
C PHE A 246 1.03 -10.96 3.89
N ASN A 247 0.37 -10.11 3.12
CA ASN A 247 -0.98 -9.67 3.45
C ASN A 247 -2.04 -10.75 3.27
N ALA A 248 -1.95 -11.58 2.23
CA ALA A 248 -3.02 -12.51 1.86
C ALA A 248 -2.82 -13.93 2.38
N TRP A 249 -1.57 -14.38 2.56
CA TRP A 249 -1.27 -15.81 2.72
C TRP A 249 -0.68 -16.20 4.06
N ILE A 250 -0.16 -15.26 4.89
CA ILE A 250 0.44 -15.60 6.18
C ILE A 250 -0.53 -16.37 7.10
N PRO A 251 -1.80 -15.96 7.31
CA PRO A 251 -2.69 -16.72 8.16
C PRO A 251 -2.92 -18.16 7.66
N LEU A 252 -3.11 -18.32 6.36
CA LEU A 252 -3.30 -19.64 5.74
C LEU A 252 -2.02 -20.48 5.78
N PHE A 253 -0.87 -19.88 5.58
CA PHE A 253 0.44 -20.52 5.69
C PHE A 253 0.68 -21.05 7.11
N MET A 254 0.42 -20.24 8.15
CA MET A 254 0.53 -20.64 9.55
C MET A 254 -0.42 -21.81 9.87
N PHE A 255 -1.63 -21.76 9.34
CA PHE A 255 -2.61 -22.84 9.50
C PHE A 255 -2.18 -24.14 8.81
N LYS A 256 -1.89 -24.08 7.50
CA LYS A 256 -1.61 -25.28 6.68
C LYS A 256 -0.26 -25.94 6.97
N VAL A 257 0.77 -25.14 7.23
CA VAL A 257 2.15 -25.65 7.33
C VAL A 257 2.53 -25.95 8.78
N TYR A 258 2.12 -25.09 9.71
CA TYR A 258 2.49 -25.23 11.12
C TYR A 258 1.34 -25.69 12.03
N GLY A 259 0.13 -25.87 11.48
CA GLY A 259 -1.02 -26.37 12.24
C GLY A 259 -1.54 -25.39 13.30
N PHE A 260 -1.30 -24.08 13.12
CA PHE A 260 -1.78 -23.07 14.05
C PHE A 260 -3.31 -23.05 14.11
N ASN A 261 -3.85 -23.02 15.32
CA ASN A 261 -5.27 -22.77 15.52
C ASN A 261 -5.61 -21.27 15.37
N LEU A 262 -6.90 -20.95 15.33
CA LEU A 262 -7.35 -19.56 15.15
C LEU A 262 -6.84 -18.61 16.24
N LYS A 263 -6.70 -19.07 17.50
CA LYS A 263 -6.18 -18.24 18.60
C LYS A 263 -4.70 -17.89 18.40
N GLU A 264 -3.91 -18.85 17.95
CA GLU A 264 -2.49 -18.65 17.64
C GLU A 264 -2.32 -17.73 16.42
N ILE A 265 -3.17 -17.88 15.40
CA ILE A 265 -3.18 -16.94 14.25
C ILE A 265 -3.49 -15.52 14.72
N ALA A 266 -4.51 -15.33 15.58
CA ALA A 266 -4.84 -14.03 16.14
C ALA A 266 -3.67 -13.42 16.94
N MET A 267 -2.88 -14.26 17.60
CA MET A 267 -1.75 -13.82 18.43
C MET A 267 -0.52 -13.43 17.61
N PHE A 268 -0.27 -14.08 16.49
CA PHE A 268 1.01 -13.97 15.78
C PHE A 268 0.93 -13.38 14.36
N ALA A 269 -0.19 -13.51 13.65
CA ALA A 269 -0.28 -13.13 12.23
C ALA A 269 -0.13 -11.61 11.98
N TRP A 270 -0.34 -10.76 12.97
CA TRP A 270 -0.16 -9.32 12.88
C TRP A 270 1.30 -8.86 13.08
N MET A 271 2.15 -9.71 13.70
CA MET A 271 3.52 -9.34 14.03
C MET A 271 4.37 -8.94 12.80
N PRO A 272 4.35 -9.66 11.67
CA PRO A 272 5.07 -9.25 10.48
C PRO A 272 4.69 -7.85 9.98
N MET A 273 3.43 -7.42 10.17
CA MET A 273 2.95 -6.08 9.79
C MET A 273 3.51 -4.99 10.71
N LEU A 274 3.61 -5.25 12.01
CA LEU A 274 4.28 -4.35 12.96
C LEU A 274 5.76 -4.15 12.58
N PHE A 275 6.46 -5.24 12.27
CA PHE A 275 7.86 -5.15 11.85
C PHE A 275 8.02 -4.47 10.49
N ALA A 276 7.02 -4.58 9.62
CA ALA A 276 6.98 -3.82 8.37
C ALA A 276 6.94 -2.30 8.64
N ASP A 277 6.15 -1.84 9.61
CA ASP A 277 6.13 -0.42 9.99
C ASP A 277 7.47 0.06 10.54
N LEU A 278 8.08 -0.75 11.40
CA LEU A 278 9.44 -0.48 11.87
C LEU A 278 10.42 -0.39 10.70
N GLY A 279 10.30 -1.27 9.71
CA GLY A 279 11.07 -1.24 8.46
C GLY A 279 10.85 0.03 7.66
N CYS A 280 9.61 0.50 7.55
CA CYS A 280 9.27 1.75 6.86
C CYS A 280 9.92 2.96 7.55
N ILE A 281 9.78 3.04 8.89
CA ILE A 281 10.31 4.15 9.68
C ILE A 281 11.85 4.12 9.67
N LEU A 282 12.45 3.02 10.10
CA LEU A 282 13.91 2.90 10.21
C LEU A 282 14.58 2.93 8.83
N GLY A 283 13.95 2.32 7.81
CA GLY A 283 14.39 2.40 6.43
C GLY A 283 14.52 3.82 5.89
N GLY A 284 13.68 4.75 6.37
CA GLY A 284 13.76 6.17 6.06
C GLY A 284 15.00 6.87 6.62
N TYR A 285 15.54 6.37 7.74
CA TYR A 285 16.77 6.91 8.35
C TYR A 285 18.06 6.32 7.77
N LEU A 286 17.99 5.17 7.09
CA LEU A 286 19.18 4.51 6.53
C LEU A 286 19.88 5.31 5.43
N PRO A 287 19.21 5.96 4.44
CA PRO A 287 19.91 6.71 3.41
C PRO A 287 20.81 7.83 3.95
N PRO A 288 20.36 8.74 4.85
CA PRO A 288 21.24 9.73 5.45
C PRO A 288 22.41 9.11 6.23
N LEU A 289 22.17 7.97 6.90
CA LEU A 289 23.19 7.26 7.66
C LEU A 289 24.27 6.70 6.72
N PHE A 290 23.89 6.08 5.61
CA PHE A 290 24.82 5.55 4.61
C PHE A 290 25.60 6.67 3.91
N GLN A 291 24.97 7.81 3.62
CA GLN A 291 25.68 8.98 3.11
C GLN A 291 26.79 9.43 4.08
N ARG A 292 26.48 9.49 5.38
CA ARG A 292 27.44 9.89 6.40
C ARG A 292 28.57 8.88 6.61
N TRP A 293 28.26 7.57 6.56
CA TRP A 293 29.26 6.53 6.85
C TRP A 293 30.15 6.21 5.65
N PHE A 294 29.58 6.20 4.45
CA PHE A 294 30.28 5.77 3.24
C PHE A 294 30.61 6.90 2.27
N GLY A 295 30.20 8.15 2.55
CA GLY A 295 30.46 9.29 1.68
C GLY A 295 29.77 9.22 0.30
N VAL A 296 28.71 8.41 0.17
CA VAL A 296 28.01 8.17 -1.09
C VAL A 296 26.91 9.24 -1.34
N ASN A 297 26.52 9.42 -2.60
CA ASN A 297 25.41 10.32 -2.95
C ASN A 297 24.04 9.73 -2.53
N LEU A 298 22.99 10.57 -2.60
CA LEU A 298 21.64 10.22 -2.18
C LEU A 298 21.08 8.99 -2.95
N ILE A 299 21.25 8.93 -4.27
CA ILE A 299 20.72 7.83 -5.09
C ILE A 299 21.42 6.52 -4.73
N VAL A 300 22.74 6.54 -4.58
CA VAL A 300 23.52 5.37 -4.17
C VAL A 300 23.11 4.90 -2.78
N SER A 301 22.91 5.82 -1.81
CA SER A 301 22.48 5.43 -0.47
C SER A 301 21.11 4.74 -0.47
N ARG A 302 20.17 5.18 -1.32
CA ARG A 302 18.86 4.51 -1.48
C ARG A 302 19.00 3.14 -2.16
N LYS A 303 19.88 2.99 -3.16
CA LYS A 303 20.21 1.68 -3.74
C LYS A 303 20.75 0.71 -2.70
N MET A 304 21.59 1.19 -1.78
CA MET A 304 22.11 0.39 -0.66
C MET A 304 20.98 -0.07 0.28
N VAL A 305 19.98 0.78 0.58
CA VAL A 305 18.81 0.37 1.37
C VAL A 305 18.01 -0.71 0.66
N VAL A 306 17.78 -0.57 -0.66
CA VAL A 306 17.10 -1.60 -1.47
C VAL A 306 17.87 -2.91 -1.42
N THR A 307 19.19 -2.85 -1.55
CA THR A 307 20.07 -4.05 -1.49
C THR A 307 20.03 -4.69 -0.10
N LEU A 308 20.09 -3.89 0.97
CA LEU A 308 19.98 -4.41 2.35
C LEU A 308 18.64 -5.11 2.56
N GLY A 309 17.52 -4.50 2.12
CA GLY A 309 16.20 -5.13 2.18
C GLY A 309 16.17 -6.45 1.41
N ALA A 310 16.69 -6.47 0.18
CA ALA A 310 16.75 -7.70 -0.64
C ALA A 310 17.59 -8.82 0.02
N VAL A 311 18.70 -8.48 0.65
CA VAL A 311 19.52 -9.45 1.40
C VAL A 311 18.78 -9.98 2.63
N LEU A 312 18.08 -9.13 3.38
CA LEU A 312 17.28 -9.55 4.53
C LEU A 312 16.11 -10.45 4.12
N MET A 313 15.57 -10.31 2.89
CA MET A 313 14.52 -11.19 2.35
C MET A 313 14.99 -12.63 2.12
N ILE A 314 16.28 -12.90 2.16
CA ILE A 314 16.81 -14.28 2.19
C ILE A 314 16.28 -15.02 3.43
N GLY A 315 16.10 -14.32 4.57
CA GLY A 315 15.54 -14.90 5.80
C GLY A 315 14.20 -15.59 5.57
N PRO A 316 13.12 -14.89 5.19
CA PRO A 316 11.86 -15.56 4.86
C PRO A 316 11.97 -16.54 3.69
N GLY A 317 12.90 -16.36 2.74
CA GLY A 317 13.20 -17.34 1.69
C GLY A 317 13.69 -18.68 2.21
N MET A 318 14.32 -18.71 3.39
CA MET A 318 14.82 -19.92 4.06
C MET A 318 13.78 -20.57 4.98
N ILE A 319 12.54 -20.08 5.05
CA ILE A 319 11.52 -20.53 6.00
C ILE A 319 11.28 -22.05 5.95
N GLY A 320 11.42 -22.66 4.78
CA GLY A 320 11.25 -24.10 4.56
C GLY A 320 12.31 -24.97 5.22
N LEU A 321 13.42 -24.40 5.70
CA LEU A 321 14.47 -25.13 6.41
C LEU A 321 14.15 -25.31 7.91
N PHE A 322 13.10 -24.64 8.41
CA PHE A 322 12.79 -24.62 9.84
C PHE A 322 11.40 -25.22 10.10
N THR A 323 11.37 -26.18 11.01
CA THR A 323 10.13 -26.83 11.48
C THR A 323 9.49 -26.10 12.66
N ASN A 324 10.25 -25.25 13.34
CA ASN A 324 9.75 -24.49 14.49
C ASN A 324 8.92 -23.27 14.01
N PRO A 325 7.63 -23.21 14.36
CA PRO A 325 6.73 -22.13 13.92
C PRO A 325 7.15 -20.75 14.41
N TYR A 326 7.77 -20.64 15.58
CA TYR A 326 8.21 -19.34 16.12
C TYR A 326 9.41 -18.78 15.36
N VAL A 327 10.30 -19.66 14.87
CA VAL A 327 11.39 -19.27 13.96
C VAL A 327 10.79 -18.76 12.64
N ALA A 328 9.77 -19.44 12.13
CA ALA A 328 9.08 -19.00 10.91
C ALA A 328 8.45 -17.61 11.09
N ILE A 329 7.77 -17.35 12.20
CA ILE A 329 7.21 -16.03 12.52
C ILE A 329 8.31 -14.97 12.59
N MET A 330 9.43 -15.25 13.24
CA MET A 330 10.57 -14.34 13.30
C MET A 330 11.11 -14.01 11.91
N LEU A 331 11.25 -15.02 11.04
CA LEU A 331 11.69 -14.82 9.66
C LEU A 331 10.68 -13.98 8.85
N LEU A 332 9.38 -14.19 9.05
CA LEU A 332 8.33 -13.35 8.46
C LEU A 332 8.39 -11.90 8.97
N CYS A 333 8.71 -11.70 10.25
CA CYS A 333 8.90 -10.36 10.81
C CYS A 333 10.12 -9.66 10.17
N ILE A 334 11.23 -10.38 9.99
CA ILE A 334 12.39 -9.88 9.25
C ILE A 334 12.00 -9.52 7.81
N GLY A 335 11.21 -10.37 7.15
CA GLY A 335 10.69 -10.11 5.81
C GLY A 335 9.80 -8.89 5.71
N GLY A 336 8.88 -8.70 6.66
CA GLY A 336 8.04 -7.49 6.72
C GLY A 336 8.88 -6.22 6.85
N PHE A 337 9.83 -6.21 7.80
CA PHE A 337 10.80 -5.14 7.98
C PHE A 337 11.60 -4.85 6.69
N ALA A 338 12.19 -5.89 6.12
CA ALA A 338 13.03 -5.82 4.93
C ALA A 338 12.27 -5.24 3.72
N HIS A 339 11.08 -5.78 3.47
CA HIS A 339 10.24 -5.35 2.35
C HIS A 339 9.84 -3.88 2.46
N GLN A 340 9.40 -3.42 3.63
CA GLN A 340 8.95 -2.04 3.78
C GLN A 340 10.11 -1.03 3.78
N ALA A 341 11.28 -1.39 4.29
CA ALA A 341 12.48 -0.57 4.14
C ALA A 341 12.87 -0.40 2.67
N LEU A 342 12.89 -1.49 1.90
CA LEU A 342 13.15 -1.53 0.47
C LEU A 342 12.10 -0.75 -0.33
N SER A 343 10.81 -0.98 -0.07
CA SER A 343 9.70 -0.33 -0.74
C SER A 343 9.71 1.18 -0.52
N GLY A 344 9.96 1.64 0.70
CA GLY A 344 10.10 3.06 1.03
C GLY A 344 11.23 3.74 0.23
N ALA A 345 12.39 3.07 0.10
CA ALA A 345 13.49 3.56 -0.70
C ALA A 345 13.14 3.64 -2.20
N LEU A 346 12.45 2.65 -2.76
CA LEU A 346 12.00 2.63 -4.16
C LEU A 346 10.99 3.75 -4.47
N ILE A 347 10.04 4.01 -3.55
CA ILE A 347 9.05 5.09 -3.71
C ILE A 347 9.76 6.45 -3.75
N THR A 348 10.70 6.67 -2.84
CA THR A 348 11.41 7.94 -2.73
C THR A 348 12.39 8.17 -3.89
N LEU A 349 12.98 7.11 -4.46
CA LEU A 349 13.81 7.21 -5.67
C LEU A 349 13.08 7.83 -6.85
N SER A 350 11.78 7.59 -7.00
CA SER A 350 10.99 8.26 -8.05
C SER A 350 11.00 9.77 -7.90
N SER A 351 11.00 10.28 -6.66
CA SER A 351 11.04 11.73 -6.39
C SER A 351 12.43 12.32 -6.57
N ASP A 352 13.49 11.50 -6.47
CA ASP A 352 14.87 11.95 -6.65
C ASP A 352 15.29 11.96 -8.14
N VAL A 353 14.64 11.12 -8.95
CA VAL A 353 15.00 10.88 -10.36
C VAL A 353 14.10 11.63 -11.33
N PHE A 354 12.83 11.84 -10.98
CA PHE A 354 11.87 12.55 -11.82
C PHE A 354 11.60 13.97 -11.31
N GLY A 355 11.36 14.90 -12.24
CA GLY A 355 10.94 16.26 -11.92
C GLY A 355 9.58 16.30 -11.20
N ARG A 356 9.26 17.44 -10.57
CA ARG A 356 8.02 17.61 -9.80
C ARG A 356 6.76 17.33 -10.61
N ASN A 357 6.76 17.62 -11.90
CA ASN A 357 5.62 17.50 -12.80
C ASN A 357 5.40 16.04 -13.29
N GLU A 358 6.43 15.19 -13.21
CA GLU A 358 6.40 13.80 -13.69
C GLU A 358 6.32 12.76 -12.56
N VAL A 359 6.79 13.10 -11.36
CA VAL A 359 6.93 12.16 -10.24
C VAL A 359 5.61 11.47 -9.89
N ALA A 360 4.48 12.18 -9.94
CA ALA A 360 3.17 11.60 -9.64
C ALA A 360 2.76 10.56 -10.69
N THR A 361 2.98 10.86 -11.97
CA THR A 361 2.69 9.95 -13.09
C THR A 361 3.61 8.74 -13.06
N ALA A 362 4.92 8.94 -12.85
CA ALA A 362 5.89 7.86 -12.73
C ALA A 362 5.58 6.93 -11.56
N ASN A 363 5.26 7.48 -10.38
CA ASN A 363 4.83 6.70 -9.22
C ASN A 363 3.51 5.95 -9.47
N GLY A 364 2.56 6.56 -10.14
CA GLY A 364 1.29 5.91 -10.51
C GLY A 364 1.52 4.69 -11.40
N LEU A 365 2.33 4.83 -12.44
CA LEU A 365 2.67 3.74 -13.37
C LEU A 365 3.45 2.61 -12.67
N THR A 366 4.42 2.95 -11.81
CA THR A 366 5.16 1.95 -11.05
C THR A 366 4.28 1.21 -10.04
N ARG A 367 3.33 1.89 -9.41
CA ARG A 367 2.36 1.25 -8.51
C ARG A 367 1.42 0.30 -9.26
N MET A 368 0.94 0.70 -10.43
CA MET A 368 0.10 -0.16 -11.26
C MET A 368 0.84 -1.44 -11.66
N SER A 369 2.11 -1.34 -12.07
CA SER A 369 2.93 -2.51 -12.39
C SER A 369 3.16 -3.41 -11.16
N ALA A 370 3.39 -2.84 -10.01
CA ALA A 370 3.56 -3.55 -8.73
C ALA A 370 2.31 -4.35 -8.35
N TRP A 371 1.13 -3.75 -8.39
CA TRP A 371 -0.13 -4.44 -8.10
C TRP A 371 -0.43 -5.56 -9.11
N LEU A 372 -0.08 -5.35 -10.39
CA LEU A 372 -0.18 -6.40 -11.40
C LEU A 372 0.71 -7.60 -11.04
N ALA A 373 1.96 -7.36 -10.63
CA ALA A 373 2.87 -8.42 -10.21
C ALA A 373 2.33 -9.20 -9.00
N SER A 374 1.82 -8.48 -7.98
CA SER A 374 1.19 -9.11 -6.81
C SER A 374 0.00 -9.98 -7.19
N THR A 375 -0.85 -9.50 -8.10
CA THR A 375 -2.00 -10.26 -8.61
C THR A 375 -1.57 -11.54 -9.33
N LEU A 376 -0.60 -11.43 -10.24
CA LEU A 376 -0.06 -12.59 -10.98
C LEU A 376 0.58 -13.60 -10.04
N PHE A 377 1.34 -13.13 -9.05
CA PHE A 377 1.99 -14.03 -8.10
C PHE A 377 0.99 -14.70 -7.15
N ALA A 378 -0.10 -14.04 -6.77
CA ALA A 378 -1.18 -14.67 -6.00
C ALA A 378 -1.80 -15.86 -6.76
N LEU A 379 -1.95 -15.75 -8.09
CA LEU A 379 -2.40 -16.88 -8.93
C LEU A 379 -1.36 -18.01 -8.98
N VAL A 380 -0.06 -17.66 -9.04
CA VAL A 380 1.04 -18.65 -8.98
C VAL A 380 1.02 -19.40 -7.64
N VAL A 381 0.86 -18.69 -6.51
CA VAL A 381 0.72 -19.31 -5.19
C VAL A 381 -0.47 -20.27 -5.17
N GLY A 382 -1.63 -19.84 -5.65
CA GLY A 382 -2.82 -20.67 -5.71
C GLY A 382 -2.67 -21.95 -6.55
N ALA A 383 -1.96 -21.86 -7.65
CA ALA A 383 -1.72 -22.99 -8.54
C ALA A 383 -0.69 -23.99 -7.99
N LEU A 384 0.32 -23.52 -7.27
CA LEU A 384 1.50 -24.31 -6.91
C LEU A 384 1.57 -24.68 -5.42
N ALA A 385 0.93 -23.93 -4.51
CA ALA A 385 1.10 -24.13 -3.08
C ALA A 385 0.66 -25.53 -2.59
N ASP A 386 -0.35 -26.13 -3.22
CA ASP A 386 -0.80 -27.49 -2.86
C ASP A 386 0.08 -28.60 -3.48
N THR A 387 0.90 -28.29 -4.49
CA THR A 387 1.78 -29.26 -5.17
C THR A 387 3.22 -29.24 -4.66
N ILE A 388 3.81 -28.05 -4.56
CA ILE A 388 5.21 -27.86 -4.14
C ILE A 388 5.34 -27.29 -2.72
N GLY A 389 4.23 -26.94 -2.07
CA GLY A 389 4.20 -26.27 -0.79
C GLY A 389 4.44 -24.76 -0.85
N PHE A 390 4.29 -24.09 0.30
CA PHE A 390 4.54 -22.64 0.41
C PHE A 390 6.03 -22.26 0.47
N SER A 391 6.86 -23.13 1.03
CA SER A 391 8.29 -22.83 1.27
C SER A 391 9.08 -22.47 0.01
N PRO A 392 8.97 -23.19 -1.12
CA PRO A 392 9.62 -22.79 -2.36
C PRO A 392 9.14 -21.44 -2.89
N LEU A 393 7.87 -21.09 -2.64
CA LEU A 393 7.30 -19.81 -3.08
C LEU A 393 7.90 -18.64 -2.31
N PHE A 394 8.18 -18.79 -1.01
CA PHE A 394 8.93 -17.79 -0.25
C PHE A 394 10.39 -17.64 -0.76
N ALA A 395 11.03 -18.74 -1.15
CA ALA A 395 12.35 -18.68 -1.75
C ALA A 395 12.35 -17.89 -3.08
N VAL A 396 11.32 -18.06 -3.92
CA VAL A 396 11.14 -17.28 -5.16
C VAL A 396 11.01 -15.79 -4.86
N LEU A 397 10.30 -15.39 -3.80
CA LEU A 397 10.18 -13.98 -3.39
C LEU A 397 11.56 -13.38 -3.05
N ALA A 398 12.40 -14.12 -2.31
CA ALA A 398 13.74 -13.68 -2.00
C ALA A 398 14.60 -13.51 -3.27
N VAL A 399 14.47 -14.42 -4.24
CA VAL A 399 15.14 -14.30 -5.54
C VAL A 399 14.66 -13.07 -6.31
N PHE A 400 13.37 -12.78 -6.29
CA PHE A 400 12.81 -11.59 -6.95
C PHE A 400 13.37 -10.30 -6.37
N ASP A 401 13.48 -10.18 -5.05
CA ASP A 401 14.05 -9.01 -4.40
C ASP A 401 15.55 -8.85 -4.71
N LEU A 402 16.32 -9.95 -4.74
CA LEU A 402 17.72 -9.93 -5.16
C LEU A 402 17.89 -9.52 -6.62
N LEU A 403 17.04 -10.02 -7.52
CA LEU A 403 17.01 -9.58 -8.92
C LEU A 403 16.62 -8.09 -9.02
N GLY A 404 15.68 -7.63 -8.23
CA GLY A 404 15.33 -6.22 -8.12
C GLY A 404 16.50 -5.35 -7.69
N ALA A 405 17.27 -5.82 -6.69
CA ALA A 405 18.50 -5.16 -6.28
C ALA A 405 19.55 -5.14 -7.40
N LEU A 406 19.71 -6.22 -8.15
CA LEU A 406 20.61 -6.24 -9.31
C LEU A 406 20.19 -5.26 -10.39
N VAL A 407 18.90 -5.20 -10.72
CA VAL A 407 18.33 -4.29 -11.72
C VAL A 407 18.56 -2.83 -11.31
N ILE A 408 18.38 -2.47 -10.05
CA ILE A 408 18.57 -1.08 -9.61
C ILE A 408 20.03 -0.63 -9.77
N TRP A 409 21.00 -1.51 -9.59
CA TRP A 409 22.41 -1.19 -9.79
C TRP A 409 22.83 -1.11 -11.26
N THR A 410 22.21 -1.89 -12.13
CA THR A 410 22.59 -1.99 -13.55
C THR A 410 21.81 -1.00 -14.44
N VAL A 411 20.56 -0.71 -14.11
CA VAL A 411 19.65 0.09 -14.94
C VAL A 411 19.56 1.54 -14.46
N LEU A 412 19.43 1.77 -13.15
CA LEU A 412 19.28 3.12 -12.61
C LEU A 412 20.63 3.84 -12.58
N GLN A 413 20.70 5.03 -13.18
CA GLN A 413 21.90 5.86 -13.15
C GLN A 413 22.02 6.59 -11.80
N ASN A 414 23.25 6.99 -11.43
CA ASN A 414 23.53 7.65 -10.15
C ASN A 414 23.40 9.18 -10.22
N LYS A 415 22.75 9.72 -11.26
CA LYS A 415 22.61 11.16 -11.49
C LYS A 415 21.24 11.65 -11.02
N PRO A 416 21.16 12.71 -10.20
CA PRO A 416 19.89 13.32 -9.82
C PRO A 416 19.21 14.02 -11.01
N ALA A 417 17.88 14.20 -10.94
CA ALA A 417 17.07 14.79 -12.01
C ALA A 417 17.55 16.19 -12.45
N ILE A 418 18.13 16.96 -11.54
CA ILE A 418 18.63 18.33 -11.82
C ILE A 418 19.83 18.31 -12.77
N GLU A 419 20.74 17.34 -12.63
CA GLU A 419 21.92 17.22 -13.51
C GLU A 419 21.56 16.71 -14.92
N VAL A 420 20.59 15.80 -15.02
CA VAL A 420 20.10 15.28 -16.31
C VAL A 420 19.39 16.36 -17.13
N ALA A 421 18.66 17.26 -16.48
CA ALA A 421 18.00 18.39 -17.14
C ALA A 421 19.02 19.43 -17.67
N GLN A 422 20.13 19.62 -16.98
CA GLN A 422 21.20 20.54 -17.42
C GLN A 422 22.02 19.96 -18.58
N GLU A 423 22.29 18.65 -18.60
CA GLU A 423 23.00 18.01 -19.72
C GLU A 423 22.15 18.01 -21.01
N SER A 424 20.83 17.81 -20.93
CA SER A 424 19.93 17.86 -22.09
C SER A 424 19.75 19.27 -22.68
N HIS A 425 20.09 20.31 -21.94
CA HIS A 425 20.07 21.70 -22.41
C HIS A 425 21.40 22.15 -23.08
N ASN A 426 22.48 21.42 -22.74
CA ASN A 426 23.82 21.71 -23.24
C ASN A 426 24.25 20.83 -24.45
N ASP A 427 23.40 19.87 -24.86
CA ASP A 427 23.65 19.11 -26.08
C ASP A 427 23.31 20.01 -27.29
N PRO A 428 24.32 20.38 -28.15
CA PRO A 428 24.06 21.20 -29.32
C PRO A 428 23.13 20.44 -30.26
N ALA A 429 22.06 21.11 -30.71
CA ALA A 429 21.15 20.58 -31.73
C ALA A 429 21.95 20.00 -32.90
N PRO A 430 21.61 18.79 -33.42
CA PRO A 430 22.29 18.28 -34.60
C PRO A 430 22.13 19.27 -35.74
N GLN A 431 23.27 19.78 -36.19
CA GLN A 431 23.33 20.60 -37.43
C GLN A 431 22.97 19.69 -38.61
N HIS A 432 21.80 19.92 -39.18
CA HIS A 432 21.39 19.39 -40.49
C HIS A 432 21.23 20.55 -41.48
#